data_ab5bd6bdee7c0a037cbac6fb612a4780
#
_entry.id   ab5bd6bdee7c0a037cbac6fb612a4780
#
_cell.length_a   1.000
_cell.length_b   1.000
_cell.length_c   1.000
_cell.angle_alpha   90.00
_cell.angle_beta   90.00
_cell.angle_gamma   90.00
#
_symmetry.space_group_name_H-M   'P 1'
#
loop_
_entity.id
_entity.type
_entity.pdbx_description
1 polymer ?
#
loop_
_entity_poly.entity_id
_entity_poly.type
_entity_poly.pdbx_seq_one_letter_code
_entity_poly.pdbx_strand_id
1 'polypeptide(L)'
;MTDKRLLYRVILKVLTAIGIIALLFVFLNATFNSRDAVFAPPPPPETVELMLEDTLYGSIVPIGWDNQRVRVLKRDPSQQASLLKITEQAPVLSNDNAFGNQAAALDAHPWRSLDVSYFVYFDQGDSARCPLYYNGQGYKDTCTSNRFDQTGRSLSDGIAPILIPPHYFKAKDQLVIGRWAAK
;
A
#
# COMPACT_ATOMS: atom_id res chain seq x y z
N MET A 1 -21.19 74.36 2.22
CA MET A 1 -21.62 72.99 2.70
C MET A 1 -21.37 71.89 1.68
N THR A 2 -20.87 72.14 0.51
CA THR A 2 -20.65 71.21 -0.60
C THR A 2 -19.37 70.37 -0.44
N ASP A 3 -18.34 70.91 0.17
CA ASP A 3 -17.01 70.23 0.28
C ASP A 3 -17.03 68.93 1.13
N LYS A 4 -17.79 68.86 2.19
CA LYS A 4 -17.87 67.66 3.03
C LYS A 4 -18.50 66.49 2.33
N ARG A 5 -19.51 66.71 1.47
CA ARG A 5 -20.15 65.65 0.70
C ARG A 5 -19.23 65.10 -0.40
N LEU A 6 -18.42 65.99 -0.98
CA LEU A 6 -17.45 65.61 -2.00
C LEU A 6 -16.31 64.79 -1.36
N LEU A 7 -15.82 65.18 -0.21
CA LEU A 7 -14.82 64.48 0.58
C LEU A 7 -15.28 63.06 0.95
N TYR A 8 -16.51 62.93 1.47
CA TYR A 8 -17.06 61.60 1.80
C TYR A 8 -17.19 60.66 0.57
N ARG A 9 -17.59 61.20 -0.59
CA ARG A 9 -17.66 60.42 -1.83
C ARG A 9 -16.28 59.94 -2.30
N VAL A 10 -15.25 60.77 -2.16
CA VAL A 10 -13.87 60.39 -2.51
C VAL A 10 -13.33 59.35 -1.55
N ILE A 11 -13.49 59.55 -0.24
CA ILE A 11 -13.06 58.60 0.77
C ILE A 11 -13.74 57.24 0.57
N LEU A 12 -15.05 57.22 0.31
CA LEU A 12 -15.78 55.98 0.09
C LEU A 12 -15.24 55.22 -1.14
N LYS A 13 -14.99 55.94 -2.26
CA LYS A 13 -14.41 55.31 -3.47
C LYS A 13 -13.01 54.75 -3.21
N VAL A 14 -12.16 55.47 -2.49
CA VAL A 14 -10.80 55.02 -2.15
C VAL A 14 -10.85 53.79 -1.26
N LEU A 15 -11.67 53.77 -0.21
CA LEU A 15 -11.83 52.62 0.67
C LEU A 15 -12.36 51.39 -0.10
N THR A 16 -13.33 51.58 -0.99
CA THR A 16 -13.85 50.50 -1.82
C THR A 16 -12.76 49.95 -2.76
N ALA A 17 -11.96 50.82 -3.37
CA ALA A 17 -10.86 50.38 -4.24
C ALA A 17 -9.78 49.59 -3.46
N ILE A 18 -9.40 50.06 -2.27
CA ILE A 18 -8.46 49.36 -1.39
C ILE A 18 -9.01 47.97 -1.01
N GLY A 19 -10.31 47.89 -0.67
CA GLY A 19 -10.96 46.63 -0.33
C GLY A 19 -10.93 45.61 -1.48
N ILE A 20 -11.21 46.07 -2.68
CA ILE A 20 -11.17 45.22 -3.90
C ILE A 20 -9.73 44.75 -4.18
N ILE A 21 -8.74 45.62 -4.07
CA ILE A 21 -7.32 45.27 -4.28
C ILE A 21 -6.86 44.26 -3.24
N ALA A 22 -7.20 44.43 -1.96
CA ALA A 22 -6.86 43.47 -0.91
C ALA A 22 -7.51 42.12 -1.15
N LEU A 23 -8.77 42.09 -1.59
CA LEU A 23 -9.48 40.85 -1.89
C LEU A 23 -8.89 40.14 -3.11
N LEU A 24 -8.51 40.85 -4.16
CA LEU A 24 -7.78 40.32 -5.29
C LEU A 24 -6.42 39.77 -4.91
N PHE A 25 -5.69 40.43 -4.06
CA PHE A 25 -4.38 39.97 -3.57
C PHE A 25 -4.49 38.64 -2.79
N VAL A 26 -5.48 38.56 -1.89
CA VAL A 26 -5.74 37.31 -1.14
C VAL A 26 -6.14 36.20 -2.09
N PHE A 27 -6.99 36.48 -3.05
CA PHE A 27 -7.44 35.48 -4.03
C PHE A 27 -6.28 34.98 -4.92
N LEU A 28 -5.46 35.90 -5.42
CA LEU A 28 -4.27 35.53 -6.19
C LEU A 28 -3.27 34.74 -5.36
N ASN A 29 -3.00 35.19 -4.14
CA ASN A 29 -2.09 34.46 -3.25
C ASN A 29 -2.62 33.04 -2.92
N ALA A 30 -3.91 32.89 -2.67
CA ALA A 30 -4.54 31.61 -2.45
C ALA A 30 -4.44 30.69 -3.68
N THR A 31 -4.65 31.23 -4.90
CA THR A 31 -4.59 30.42 -6.13
C THR A 31 -3.18 30.04 -6.54
N PHE A 32 -2.18 30.90 -6.30
CA PHE A 32 -0.79 30.61 -6.68
C PHE A 32 -0.04 29.78 -5.63
N ASN A 33 -0.24 30.04 -4.33
CA ASN A 33 0.43 29.28 -3.27
C ASN A 33 -0.23 27.93 -2.94
N SER A 34 -1.52 27.76 -3.25
CA SER A 34 -2.21 26.49 -2.98
C SER A 34 -1.92 25.40 -4.00
N ARG A 35 -1.41 25.76 -5.18
CA ARG A 35 -1.16 24.76 -6.24
C ARG A 35 -0.11 23.73 -5.83
N ASP A 36 0.96 24.16 -5.22
CA ASP A 36 2.06 23.25 -4.84
C ASP A 36 1.66 22.31 -3.68
N ALA A 37 0.83 22.77 -2.75
CA ALA A 37 0.35 21.96 -1.63
C ALA A 37 -0.74 20.96 -2.02
N VAL A 38 -1.61 21.32 -2.99
CA VAL A 38 -2.73 20.46 -3.44
C VAL A 38 -2.24 19.35 -4.39
N PHE A 39 -1.17 19.59 -5.14
CA PHE A 39 -0.61 18.64 -6.10
C PHE A 39 0.66 17.93 -5.62
N ALA A 40 1.15 18.23 -4.42
CA ALA A 40 2.24 17.45 -3.85
C ALA A 40 1.77 16.00 -3.65
N PRO A 41 2.49 15.02 -4.22
CA PRO A 41 2.16 13.61 -3.96
C PRO A 41 2.21 13.37 -2.44
N PRO A 42 1.29 12.57 -1.90
CA PRO A 42 1.33 12.22 -0.49
C PRO A 42 2.70 11.65 -0.14
N PRO A 43 3.25 11.93 1.04
CA PRO A 43 4.51 11.32 1.46
C PRO A 43 4.37 9.79 1.37
N PRO A 44 5.43 9.09 0.95
CA PRO A 44 5.40 7.63 0.90
C PRO A 44 5.08 7.08 2.30
N PRO A 45 4.28 6.01 2.40
CA PRO A 45 3.93 5.42 3.69
C PRO A 45 5.21 4.96 4.42
N GLU A 46 5.19 5.09 5.74
CA GLU A 46 6.31 4.66 6.58
C GLU A 46 6.54 3.16 6.44
N THR A 47 7.80 2.75 6.50
CA THR A 47 8.16 1.33 6.48
C THR A 47 8.07 0.74 7.88
N VAL A 48 7.62 -0.52 7.99
CA VAL A 48 7.57 -1.29 9.22
C VAL A 48 8.60 -2.40 9.17
N GLU A 49 9.51 -2.46 10.15
CA GLU A 49 10.49 -3.55 10.29
C GLU A 49 10.03 -4.56 11.34
N LEU A 50 10.18 -5.85 11.05
CA LEU A 50 9.81 -6.96 11.92
C LEU A 50 10.92 -7.99 12.00
N MET A 51 11.10 -8.55 13.21
CA MET A 51 11.89 -9.75 13.46
C MET A 51 10.95 -10.95 13.53
N LEU A 52 11.19 -11.95 12.70
CA LEU A 52 10.35 -13.14 12.56
C LEU A 52 11.01 -14.40 13.12
N GLU A 53 12.19 -14.27 13.76
CA GLU A 53 12.98 -15.40 14.27
C GLU A 53 12.16 -16.26 15.24
N ASP A 54 11.51 -15.64 16.22
CA ASP A 54 10.71 -16.33 17.25
C ASP A 54 9.31 -16.73 16.79
N THR A 55 8.97 -16.49 15.53
CA THR A 55 7.64 -16.85 15.00
C THR A 55 7.54 -18.36 14.85
N LEU A 56 6.48 -18.97 15.36
CA LEU A 56 6.22 -20.39 15.23
C LEU A 56 5.78 -20.75 13.80
N TYR A 57 6.13 -21.97 13.38
CA TYR A 57 5.64 -22.49 12.10
C TYR A 57 4.10 -22.59 12.07
N GLY A 58 3.49 -22.23 10.95
CA GLY A 58 2.04 -22.20 10.80
C GLY A 58 1.35 -21.02 11.46
N SER A 59 2.06 -20.18 12.20
CA SER A 59 1.49 -18.99 12.82
C SER A 59 1.45 -17.79 11.88
N ILE A 60 0.53 -16.87 12.17
CA ILE A 60 0.30 -15.64 11.42
C ILE A 60 0.57 -14.46 12.32
N VAL A 61 1.46 -13.56 11.88
CA VAL A 61 1.76 -12.29 12.56
C VAL A 61 0.93 -11.18 11.90
N PRO A 62 -0.02 -10.56 12.60
CA PRO A 62 -0.78 -9.43 12.09
C PRO A 62 0.01 -8.12 12.22
N ILE A 63 -0.07 -7.26 11.19
CA ILE A 63 0.66 -6.00 11.11
C ILE A 63 -0.27 -4.94 10.54
N GLY A 64 -0.28 -3.75 11.14
CA GLY A 64 -0.89 -2.56 10.56
C GLY A 64 0.14 -1.80 9.72
N TRP A 65 -0.17 -1.54 8.47
CA TRP A 65 0.65 -0.71 7.59
C TRP A 65 -0.25 0.11 6.66
N ASP A 66 -0.02 1.43 6.59
CA ASP A 66 -0.78 2.37 5.74
C ASP A 66 -2.30 2.20 5.85
N ASN A 67 -2.79 2.14 7.10
CA ASN A 67 -4.20 1.90 7.43
C ASN A 67 -4.78 0.59 6.85
N GLN A 68 -3.93 -0.35 6.43
CA GLN A 68 -4.30 -1.66 5.92
C GLN A 68 -3.81 -2.77 6.86
N ARG A 69 -4.49 -3.89 6.82
CA ARG A 69 -4.07 -5.09 7.56
C ARG A 69 -3.19 -5.95 6.68
N VAL A 70 -1.96 -6.12 7.09
CA VAL A 70 -1.00 -7.05 6.48
C VAL A 70 -0.83 -8.24 7.42
N ARG A 71 -0.65 -9.41 6.87
CA ARG A 71 -0.33 -10.63 7.61
C ARG A 71 0.91 -11.30 7.06
N VAL A 72 1.70 -11.87 7.95
CA VAL A 72 2.87 -12.69 7.61
C VAL A 72 2.64 -14.08 8.14
N LEU A 73 2.49 -15.05 7.25
CA LEU A 73 2.44 -16.47 7.58
C LEU A 73 3.86 -17.04 7.55
N LYS A 74 4.32 -17.67 8.63
CA LYS A 74 5.51 -18.55 8.62
C LYS A 74 5.06 -19.96 8.23
N ARG A 75 5.36 -20.36 6.99
CA ARG A 75 4.97 -21.67 6.46
C ARG A 75 5.68 -22.81 7.21
N ASP A 76 4.96 -23.88 7.45
CA ASP A 76 5.58 -25.07 8.04
C ASP A 76 6.49 -25.81 7.02
N PRO A 77 7.41 -26.66 7.49
CA PRO A 77 8.35 -27.36 6.62
C PRO A 77 7.69 -28.24 5.55
N SER A 78 6.51 -28.78 5.80
CA SER A 78 5.77 -29.61 4.84
C SER A 78 5.22 -28.77 3.69
N GLN A 79 4.71 -27.58 3.99
CA GLN A 79 4.27 -26.60 2.99
C GLN A 79 5.45 -26.10 2.15
N GLN A 80 6.57 -25.77 2.78
CA GLN A 80 7.79 -25.36 2.08
C GLN A 80 8.27 -26.46 1.12
N ALA A 81 8.33 -27.71 1.57
CA ALA A 81 8.73 -28.83 0.75
C ALA A 81 7.79 -29.05 -0.45
N SER A 82 6.48 -28.88 -0.26
CA SER A 82 5.50 -29.00 -1.36
C SER A 82 5.65 -27.89 -2.40
N LEU A 83 5.92 -26.67 -1.98
CA LEU A 83 6.15 -25.52 -2.85
C LEU A 83 7.46 -25.64 -3.63
N LEU A 84 8.53 -26.11 -2.99
CA LEU A 84 9.83 -26.31 -3.65
C LEU A 84 9.75 -27.36 -4.77
N LYS A 85 8.94 -28.40 -4.62
CA LYS A 85 8.72 -29.40 -5.69
C LYS A 85 8.07 -28.80 -6.94
N ILE A 86 7.23 -27.77 -6.78
CA ILE A 86 6.59 -27.06 -7.92
C ILE A 86 7.62 -26.22 -8.67
N THR A 87 8.70 -25.82 -8.00
CA THR A 87 9.69 -24.85 -8.52
C THR A 87 10.72 -25.48 -9.44
N GLU A 88 10.95 -26.78 -9.41
CA GLU A 88 11.88 -27.43 -10.35
C GLU A 88 11.51 -27.18 -11.84
N GLN A 89 10.29 -26.68 -12.10
CA GLN A 89 9.76 -26.34 -13.42
C GLN A 89 9.55 -24.83 -13.64
N ALA A 90 9.86 -23.97 -12.65
CA ALA A 90 9.54 -22.56 -12.73
C ALA A 90 10.79 -21.69 -12.97
N PRO A 91 10.66 -20.58 -13.72
CA PRO A 91 11.77 -19.63 -13.90
C PRO A 91 12.21 -19.06 -12.54
N VAL A 92 13.52 -19.08 -12.31
CA VAL A 92 14.13 -18.42 -11.17
C VAL A 92 13.79 -16.93 -11.26
N LEU A 93 13.29 -16.35 -10.17
CA LEU A 93 13.20 -14.89 -10.02
C LEU A 93 14.62 -14.33 -10.11
N SER A 94 15.02 -13.91 -11.30
CA SER A 94 16.24 -13.15 -11.48
C SER A 94 16.04 -11.81 -10.77
N ASN A 95 16.94 -11.47 -9.84
CA ASN A 95 16.99 -10.15 -9.20
C ASN A 95 17.20 -8.99 -10.19
N ASP A 96 17.38 -9.30 -11.47
CA ASP A 96 17.67 -8.35 -12.54
C ASP A 96 16.42 -7.73 -13.19
N ASN A 97 15.22 -8.21 -12.89
CA ASN A 97 13.98 -7.63 -13.41
C ASN A 97 13.61 -6.37 -12.64
N ALA A 98 14.20 -5.30 -13.12
CA ALA A 98 13.82 -3.88 -13.06
C ALA A 98 12.66 -3.51 -12.12
N PHE A 99 12.95 -2.61 -11.24
CA PHE A 99 12.18 -1.84 -10.26
C PHE A 99 10.70 -1.49 -10.57
N GLY A 100 10.22 -1.64 -11.77
CA GLY A 100 8.84 -1.33 -12.15
C GLY A 100 7.86 -2.50 -11.99
N ASN A 101 8.32 -3.73 -11.77
CA ASN A 101 7.48 -4.91 -11.91
C ASN A 101 7.70 -6.01 -10.85
N GLN A 102 8.24 -5.68 -9.67
CA GLN A 102 8.49 -6.68 -8.62
C GLN A 102 7.19 -7.36 -8.17
N ALA A 103 6.09 -6.62 -8.09
CA ALA A 103 4.78 -7.20 -7.78
C ALA A 103 4.36 -8.22 -8.85
N ALA A 104 4.48 -7.90 -10.14
CA ALA A 104 4.11 -8.81 -11.22
C ALA A 104 5.06 -10.02 -11.31
N ALA A 105 6.35 -9.83 -11.05
CA ALA A 105 7.32 -10.93 -10.98
C ALA A 105 6.99 -11.88 -9.82
N LEU A 106 6.57 -11.32 -8.69
CA LEU A 106 6.17 -12.09 -7.52
C LEU A 106 4.85 -12.85 -7.77
N ASP A 107 3.90 -12.22 -8.45
CA ASP A 107 2.65 -12.88 -8.85
C ASP A 107 2.85 -14.04 -9.84
N ALA A 108 3.84 -13.92 -10.72
CA ALA A 108 4.21 -15.00 -11.65
C ALA A 108 4.97 -16.15 -10.95
N HIS A 109 5.60 -15.87 -9.81
CA HIS A 109 6.40 -16.87 -9.09
C HIS A 109 5.51 -17.98 -8.51
N PRO A 110 5.91 -19.27 -8.57
CA PRO A 110 5.08 -20.41 -8.12
C PRO A 110 4.56 -20.28 -6.70
N TRP A 111 5.36 -19.84 -5.76
CA TRP A 111 4.95 -19.67 -4.36
C TRP A 111 4.55 -18.25 -3.97
N ARG A 112 4.58 -17.29 -4.91
CA ARG A 112 4.17 -15.89 -4.73
C ARG A 112 4.74 -15.22 -3.46
N SER A 113 6.02 -15.48 -3.16
CA SER A 113 6.74 -14.88 -2.04
C SER A 113 8.22 -14.75 -2.34
N LEU A 114 8.91 -13.83 -1.69
CA LEU A 114 10.37 -13.62 -1.83
C LEU A 114 11.17 -14.72 -1.16
N ASP A 115 10.63 -15.32 -0.10
CA ASP A 115 11.19 -16.45 0.63
C ASP A 115 10.14 -17.56 0.74
N VAL A 116 10.51 -18.80 0.51
CA VAL A 116 9.61 -19.94 0.60
C VAL A 116 9.03 -20.12 2.00
N SER A 117 9.77 -19.71 3.03
CA SER A 117 9.40 -19.85 4.45
C SER A 117 8.29 -18.87 4.86
N TYR A 118 8.12 -17.77 4.14
CA TYR A 118 7.20 -16.72 4.52
C TYR A 118 6.25 -16.35 3.39
N PHE A 119 4.99 -16.05 3.74
CA PHE A 119 4.02 -15.45 2.84
C PHE A 119 3.49 -14.17 3.44
N VAL A 120 3.76 -13.04 2.79
CA VAL A 120 3.34 -11.70 3.21
C VAL A 120 2.19 -11.27 2.32
N TYR A 121 1.04 -10.91 2.92
CA TYR A 121 -0.17 -10.62 2.17
C TYR A 121 -1.05 -9.60 2.86
N PHE A 122 -1.88 -8.90 2.08
CA PHE A 122 -2.96 -8.10 2.64
C PHE A 122 -4.07 -8.99 3.18
N ASP A 123 -4.48 -8.76 4.42
CA ASP A 123 -5.61 -9.46 5.05
C ASP A 123 -6.94 -8.91 4.55
N GLN A 124 -7.16 -9.05 3.27
CA GLN A 124 -8.38 -8.61 2.60
C GLN A 124 -8.74 -9.57 1.47
N GLY A 125 -10.01 -9.98 1.46
CA GLY A 125 -10.58 -10.78 0.39
C GLY A 125 -11.07 -9.91 -0.77
N ASP A 126 -12.27 -10.17 -1.24
CA ASP A 126 -12.91 -9.43 -2.34
C ASP A 126 -13.16 -7.95 -1.98
N SER A 127 -13.26 -7.62 -0.70
CA SER A 127 -13.28 -6.25 -0.23
C SER A 127 -12.32 -6.04 0.94
N ALA A 128 -11.85 -4.79 1.10
CA ALA A 128 -10.91 -4.40 2.15
C ALA A 128 -11.42 -4.64 3.59
N ARG A 129 -12.72 -4.89 3.77
CA ARG A 129 -13.35 -5.16 5.07
C ARG A 129 -13.49 -6.63 5.40
N CYS A 130 -13.26 -7.51 4.42
CA CYS A 130 -13.43 -8.95 4.55
C CYS A 130 -12.08 -9.61 4.85
N PRO A 131 -11.80 -9.99 6.10
CA PRO A 131 -10.56 -10.66 6.44
C PRO A 131 -10.50 -12.06 5.81
N LEU A 132 -9.28 -12.54 5.63
CA LEU A 132 -9.03 -13.90 5.15
C LEU A 132 -8.86 -14.84 6.34
N TYR A 133 -9.53 -15.97 6.30
CA TYR A 133 -9.35 -17.06 7.24
C TYR A 133 -8.38 -18.09 6.64
N TYR A 134 -7.28 -18.37 7.34
CA TYR A 134 -6.32 -19.40 6.98
C TYR A 134 -6.65 -20.71 7.72
N ASN A 135 -6.73 -21.83 6.99
CA ASN A 135 -7.09 -23.15 7.54
C ASN A 135 -5.94 -24.16 7.54
N GLY A 136 -4.70 -23.72 7.33
CA GLY A 136 -3.51 -24.58 7.22
C GLY A 136 -3.21 -25.06 5.80
N GLN A 137 -4.15 -25.03 4.87
CA GLN A 137 -3.96 -25.49 3.48
C GLN A 137 -4.21 -24.36 2.45
N GLY A 138 -4.87 -23.29 2.86
CA GLY A 138 -5.20 -22.16 2.01
C GLY A 138 -6.02 -21.12 2.76
N TYR A 139 -6.62 -20.20 2.01
CA TYR A 139 -7.35 -19.08 2.57
C TYR A 139 -8.81 -19.11 2.10
N LYS A 140 -9.67 -18.59 2.94
CA LYS A 140 -11.07 -18.36 2.63
C LYS A 140 -11.44 -16.92 2.97
N ASP A 141 -12.12 -16.25 2.05
CA ASP A 141 -12.76 -14.96 2.33
C ASP A 141 -13.92 -15.16 3.31
N THR A 142 -13.95 -14.35 4.36
CA THR A 142 -14.98 -14.48 5.40
C THR A 142 -16.35 -13.91 5.00
N CYS A 143 -16.40 -13.06 3.97
CA CYS A 143 -17.64 -12.45 3.49
C CYS A 143 -18.24 -13.17 2.27
N THR A 144 -17.39 -13.86 1.53
CA THR A 144 -17.77 -14.58 0.30
C THR A 144 -17.45 -16.06 0.42
N SER A 145 -17.74 -16.83 -0.61
CA SER A 145 -17.32 -18.24 -0.69
C SER A 145 -15.96 -18.42 -1.36
N ASN A 146 -15.28 -17.33 -1.72
CA ASN A 146 -14.02 -17.38 -2.44
C ASN A 146 -12.94 -18.09 -1.63
N ARG A 147 -12.19 -18.95 -2.31
CA ARG A 147 -11.11 -19.73 -1.73
C ARG A 147 -9.83 -19.50 -2.51
N PHE A 148 -8.72 -19.58 -1.78
CA PHE A 148 -7.39 -19.40 -2.33
C PHE A 148 -6.50 -20.54 -1.84
N ASP A 149 -5.56 -20.93 -2.66
CA ASP A 149 -4.57 -21.95 -2.30
C ASP A 149 -3.54 -21.42 -1.28
N GLN A 150 -2.58 -22.25 -0.89
CA GLN A 150 -1.51 -21.86 0.04
C GLN A 150 -0.56 -20.76 -0.47
N THR A 151 -0.62 -20.44 -1.77
CA THR A 151 0.13 -19.34 -2.38
C THR A 151 -0.70 -18.06 -2.53
N GLY A 152 -1.97 -18.11 -2.16
CA GLY A 152 -2.91 -17.01 -2.33
C GLY A 152 -3.46 -16.86 -3.75
N ARG A 153 -3.33 -17.88 -4.62
CA ARG A 153 -4.01 -17.90 -5.93
C ARG A 153 -5.46 -18.29 -5.73
N SER A 154 -6.34 -17.64 -6.48
CA SER A 154 -7.76 -17.99 -6.45
C SER A 154 -7.99 -19.41 -6.99
N LEU A 155 -8.86 -20.15 -6.30
CA LEU A 155 -9.40 -21.42 -6.75
C LEU A 155 -10.72 -21.25 -7.53
N SER A 156 -11.18 -20.00 -7.70
CA SER A 156 -12.39 -19.65 -8.45
C SER A 156 -12.04 -18.80 -9.66
N ASP A 157 -12.70 -19.06 -10.78
CA ASP A 157 -12.49 -18.31 -12.01
C ASP A 157 -12.93 -16.84 -11.85
N GLY A 158 -12.18 -15.93 -12.46
CA GLY A 158 -12.49 -14.51 -12.47
C GLY A 158 -12.21 -13.75 -11.16
N ILE A 159 -11.70 -14.43 -10.13
CA ILE A 159 -11.32 -13.81 -8.86
C ILE A 159 -9.82 -13.53 -8.85
N ALA A 160 -9.47 -12.28 -8.52
CA ALA A 160 -8.07 -11.88 -8.39
C ALA A 160 -7.36 -12.63 -7.24
N PRO A 161 -6.07 -12.93 -7.35
CA PRO A 161 -5.31 -13.52 -6.27
C PRO A 161 -5.18 -12.55 -5.08
N ILE A 162 -4.88 -13.08 -3.90
CA ILE A 162 -4.60 -12.27 -2.71
C ILE A 162 -3.48 -11.27 -3.02
N LEU A 163 -3.68 -10.00 -2.66
CA LEU A 163 -2.71 -8.94 -2.91
C LEU A 163 -1.49 -9.06 -1.98
N ILE A 164 -0.33 -8.73 -2.51
CA ILE A 164 0.96 -8.76 -1.81
C ILE A 164 1.45 -7.34 -1.61
N PRO A 165 1.70 -6.90 -0.36
CA PRO A 165 2.25 -5.58 -0.11
C PRO A 165 3.71 -5.48 -0.57
N PRO A 166 4.22 -4.26 -0.87
CA PRO A 166 5.64 -4.06 -1.11
C PRO A 166 6.43 -4.41 0.15
N HIS A 167 7.40 -5.32 0.01
CA HIS A 167 8.24 -5.77 1.13
C HIS A 167 9.58 -6.32 0.62
N TYR A 168 10.54 -6.47 1.52
CA TYR A 168 11.79 -7.17 1.27
C TYR A 168 12.38 -7.73 2.58
N PHE A 169 13.30 -8.68 2.47
CA PHE A 169 14.07 -9.19 3.60
C PHE A 169 15.42 -8.47 3.66
N LYS A 170 15.70 -7.77 4.76
CA LYS A 170 16.97 -7.09 5.02
C LYS A 170 18.05 -8.10 5.46
N ALA A 171 17.63 -9.15 6.17
CA ALA A 171 18.41 -10.31 6.56
C ALA A 171 17.46 -11.51 6.68
N LYS A 172 17.99 -12.70 6.96
CA LYS A 172 17.17 -13.86 7.28
C LYS A 172 16.26 -13.49 8.46
N ASP A 173 14.96 -13.76 8.33
CA ASP A 173 13.93 -13.47 9.34
C ASP A 173 13.74 -11.99 9.72
N GLN A 174 14.40 -11.03 9.01
CA GLN A 174 14.17 -9.59 9.16
C GLN A 174 13.41 -9.03 7.97
N LEU A 175 12.11 -8.82 8.15
CA LEU A 175 11.18 -8.35 7.14
C LEU A 175 10.99 -6.82 7.23
N VAL A 176 10.99 -6.15 6.10
CA VAL A 176 10.62 -4.73 5.96
C VAL A 176 9.43 -4.63 5.02
N ILE A 177 8.33 -4.01 5.49
CA ILE A 177 7.10 -3.76 4.74
C ILE A 177 7.01 -2.28 4.39
N GLY A 178 6.48 -1.94 3.23
CA GLY A 178 6.19 -0.57 2.79
C GLY A 178 6.99 -0.13 1.57
N ARG A 179 8.01 -0.86 1.19
CA ARG A 179 8.75 -0.63 -0.06
C ARG A 179 9.33 -1.92 -0.60
N TRP A 180 9.61 -1.94 -1.89
CA TRP A 180 10.41 -2.99 -2.50
C TRP A 180 11.90 -2.76 -2.21
N ALA A 181 12.71 -3.82 -2.28
CA ALA A 181 14.15 -3.68 -2.12
C ALA A 181 14.71 -2.64 -3.09
N ALA A 182 15.52 -1.71 -2.56
CA ALA A 182 16.35 -0.86 -3.39
C ALA A 182 17.55 -1.68 -3.90
N LYS A 183 17.94 -1.48 -5.17
CA LYS A 183 19.21 -1.99 -5.69
C LYS A 183 20.38 -1.34 -5.00
#